data_733941c760207cf46d8e6321b8ba11ad
#
_entry.id   733941c760207cf46d8e6321b8ba11ad
#
_cell.length_a   1.000
_cell.length_b   1.000
_cell.length_c   1.000
_cell.angle_alpha   90.00
_cell.angle_beta   90.00
_cell.angle_gamma   90.00
#
_symmetry.space_group_name_H-M   'P 1'
#
loop_
_entity.id
_entity.type
_entity.pdbx_description
1 polymer ?
#
loop_
_entity_poly.entity_id
_entity_poly.type
_entity_poly.pdbx_seq_one_letter_code
_entity_poly.pdbx_strand_id
1 'polypeptide(L)'
;MYKILKAEQLTANIFLMDVEAPRVARHCEPGQFVIVKMDEKGERIPLTICDYDREAGTITIVFQPVGASTTKMKELKAGDYFRDFTGPLGNASELVEEDIEELKKKQILFVGGGVGAAPVYPQVKWLHEHGVDADVIIGSKTKDMLILEKEMEAVSGNYYPCTDDGSYGHAGMVTTMVEELVEKGNKYDVCIAIGTMIMMKFVCLLTKKLGIPTVVSMNPIMVDGTGMCGACRLHVGDEIKFACVDGPEFDGHLVNFDEAMKRQQMYKTQEGRAMLKLQEGDTHHGGCGQCGGDE
;
A
#
# COMPACT_ATOMS: atom_id res chain seq x y z
N MET A 1 -2.42 -23.59 -3.64
CA MET A 1 -2.17 -23.02 -2.29
C MET A 1 -0.76 -22.46 -2.28
N TYR A 2 -0.55 -21.36 -1.58
CA TYR A 2 0.71 -20.60 -1.57
C TYR A 2 1.24 -20.58 -0.15
N LYS A 3 2.41 -21.19 0.06
CA LYS A 3 3.00 -21.41 1.39
C LYS A 3 3.58 -20.12 1.95
N ILE A 4 3.28 -19.83 3.21
CA ILE A 4 3.92 -18.77 3.97
C ILE A 4 5.25 -19.32 4.51
N LEU A 5 6.35 -18.71 4.10
CA LEU A 5 7.70 -19.11 4.49
C LEU A 5 8.16 -18.38 5.75
N LYS A 6 7.75 -17.12 5.89
CA LYS A 6 8.03 -16.25 7.04
C LYS A 6 6.77 -15.48 7.40
N ALA A 7 6.54 -15.28 8.68
CA ALA A 7 5.55 -14.37 9.21
C ALA A 7 6.19 -13.64 10.40
N GLU A 8 6.22 -12.31 10.32
CA GLU A 8 6.89 -11.45 11.29
C GLU A 8 5.99 -10.26 11.65
N GLN A 9 6.00 -9.88 12.90
CA GLN A 9 5.37 -8.66 13.38
C GLN A 9 6.42 -7.55 13.39
N LEU A 10 6.27 -6.55 12.51
CA LEU A 10 7.21 -5.43 12.41
C LEU A 10 6.97 -4.37 13.50
N THR A 11 5.69 -4.08 13.77
CA THR A 11 5.26 -3.14 14.81
C THR A 11 4.05 -3.71 15.54
N ALA A 12 3.50 -3.00 16.52
CA ALA A 12 2.31 -3.46 17.26
C ALA A 12 1.13 -3.83 16.35
N ASN A 13 1.05 -3.26 15.14
CA ASN A 13 -0.07 -3.43 14.24
C ASN A 13 0.31 -3.52 12.74
N ILE A 14 1.57 -3.84 12.42
CA ILE A 14 2.01 -4.09 11.05
C ILE A 14 2.76 -5.42 10.99
N PHE A 15 2.42 -6.24 9.99
CA PHE A 15 2.91 -7.59 9.81
C PHE A 15 3.51 -7.75 8.42
N LEU A 16 4.54 -8.59 8.33
CA LEU A 16 5.22 -8.98 7.10
C LEU A 16 5.08 -10.48 6.90
N MET A 17 4.87 -10.89 5.66
CA MET A 17 4.89 -12.30 5.27
C MET A 17 5.66 -12.49 3.98
N ASP A 18 6.55 -13.49 3.97
CA ASP A 18 7.16 -14.02 2.74
C ASP A 18 6.38 -15.22 2.26
N VAL A 19 5.95 -15.19 1.01
CA VAL A 19 5.07 -16.19 0.42
C VAL A 19 5.75 -16.84 -0.77
N GLU A 20 5.72 -18.15 -0.84
CA GLU A 20 6.20 -18.93 -1.98
C GLU A 20 5.23 -18.76 -3.17
N ALA A 21 5.63 -17.93 -4.13
CA ALA A 21 4.84 -17.58 -5.31
C ALA A 21 5.73 -17.41 -6.55
N PRO A 22 6.41 -18.47 -7.02
CA PRO A 22 7.48 -18.35 -8.03
C PRO A 22 7.03 -17.77 -9.38
N ARG A 23 5.75 -17.96 -9.75
CA ARG A 23 5.21 -17.35 -10.98
C ARG A 23 5.06 -15.85 -10.84
N VAL A 24 4.59 -15.39 -9.69
CA VAL A 24 4.45 -13.95 -9.38
C VAL A 24 5.83 -13.32 -9.28
N ALA A 25 6.73 -13.89 -8.47
CA ALA A 25 8.08 -13.39 -8.25
C ALA A 25 8.88 -13.21 -9.56
N ARG A 26 8.70 -14.14 -10.51
CA ARG A 26 9.40 -14.07 -11.80
C ARG A 26 8.98 -12.89 -12.68
N HIS A 27 7.73 -12.45 -12.56
CA HIS A 27 7.13 -11.49 -13.50
C HIS A 27 6.71 -10.17 -12.87
N CYS A 28 6.79 -10.05 -11.54
CA CYS A 28 6.41 -8.80 -10.89
C CYS A 28 7.47 -7.73 -11.07
N GLU A 29 6.98 -6.49 -11.10
CA GLU A 29 7.78 -5.27 -11.12
C GLU A 29 7.34 -4.33 -9.97
N PRO A 30 8.18 -3.39 -9.55
CA PRO A 30 7.81 -2.39 -8.55
C PRO A 30 6.52 -1.64 -8.90
N GLY A 31 5.71 -1.31 -7.91
CA GLY A 31 4.41 -0.65 -8.08
C GLY A 31 3.23 -1.62 -8.20
N GLN A 32 3.48 -2.88 -8.56
CA GLN A 32 2.43 -3.89 -8.71
C GLN A 32 1.96 -4.47 -7.37
N PHE A 33 0.81 -5.14 -7.39
CA PHE A 33 0.19 -5.73 -6.22
C PHE A 33 -0.29 -7.17 -6.49
N VAL A 34 -0.69 -7.83 -5.43
CA VAL A 34 -1.34 -9.14 -5.47
C VAL A 34 -2.69 -9.09 -4.78
N ILE A 35 -3.58 -10.00 -5.11
CA ILE A 35 -4.79 -10.26 -4.33
C ILE A 35 -4.63 -11.60 -3.63
N VAL A 36 -4.71 -11.57 -2.30
CA VAL A 36 -4.63 -12.75 -1.46
C VAL A 36 -6.01 -13.18 -0.99
N LYS A 37 -6.19 -14.49 -0.77
CA LYS A 37 -7.39 -15.07 -0.19
C LYS A 37 -6.98 -16.21 0.74
N MET A 38 -7.41 -16.17 2.00
CA MET A 38 -6.99 -17.14 3.00
C MET A 38 -7.63 -18.52 2.81
N ASP A 39 -8.94 -18.57 2.56
CA ASP A 39 -9.72 -19.80 2.44
C ASP A 39 -10.84 -19.65 1.39
N GLU A 40 -11.68 -20.69 1.22
CA GLU A 40 -12.75 -20.68 0.21
C GLU A 40 -13.79 -19.57 0.39
N LYS A 41 -14.04 -19.18 1.64
CA LYS A 41 -15.00 -18.13 2.01
C LYS A 41 -14.35 -16.80 2.31
N GLY A 42 -13.00 -16.75 2.29
CA GLY A 42 -12.21 -15.56 2.60
C GLY A 42 -12.44 -14.44 1.60
N GLU A 43 -12.31 -13.22 2.09
CA GLU A 43 -12.31 -12.03 1.25
C GLU A 43 -11.06 -11.98 0.37
N ARG A 44 -11.17 -11.27 -0.73
CA ARG A 44 -10.06 -10.97 -1.63
C ARG A 44 -9.41 -9.65 -1.17
N ILE A 45 -8.16 -9.74 -0.75
CA ILE A 45 -7.44 -8.60 -0.13
C ILE A 45 -6.33 -8.16 -1.07
N PRO A 46 -6.38 -6.94 -1.62
CA PRO A 46 -5.28 -6.39 -2.41
C PRO A 46 -4.14 -5.95 -1.50
N LEU A 47 -2.93 -6.40 -1.79
CA LEU A 47 -1.71 -6.04 -1.07
C LEU A 47 -0.60 -5.73 -2.06
N THR A 48 0.06 -4.59 -1.89
CA THR A 48 1.20 -4.24 -2.71
C THR A 48 2.37 -5.19 -2.46
N ILE A 49 3.10 -5.53 -3.51
CA ILE A 49 4.34 -6.29 -3.42
C ILE A 49 5.38 -5.36 -2.77
N CYS A 50 5.84 -5.73 -1.57
CA CYS A 50 6.84 -4.97 -0.83
C CYS A 50 8.27 -5.32 -1.26
N ASP A 51 8.51 -6.59 -1.53
CA ASP A 51 9.78 -7.09 -2.06
C ASP A 51 9.56 -8.43 -2.77
N TYR A 52 10.55 -8.84 -3.53
CA TYR A 52 10.52 -10.11 -4.24
C TYR A 52 11.93 -10.67 -4.46
N ASP A 53 12.02 -11.99 -4.48
CA ASP A 53 13.22 -12.70 -4.88
C ASP A 53 12.86 -13.64 -6.02
N ARG A 54 13.40 -13.35 -7.21
CA ARG A 54 13.12 -14.10 -8.44
C ARG A 54 13.76 -15.49 -8.44
N GLU A 55 14.89 -15.65 -7.74
CA GLU A 55 15.62 -16.93 -7.64
C GLU A 55 14.97 -17.85 -6.62
N ALA A 56 14.68 -17.32 -5.41
CA ALA A 56 13.97 -18.05 -4.38
C ALA A 56 12.47 -18.26 -4.70
N GLY A 57 11.92 -17.46 -5.63
CA GLY A 57 10.51 -17.52 -6.00
C GLY A 57 9.57 -17.02 -4.90
N THR A 58 9.99 -15.99 -4.16
CA THR A 58 9.25 -15.46 -3.02
C THR A 58 8.74 -14.05 -3.28
N ILE A 59 7.60 -13.73 -2.67
CA ILE A 59 7.00 -12.41 -2.61
C ILE A 59 6.84 -12.01 -1.16
N THR A 60 7.29 -10.81 -0.82
CA THR A 60 7.06 -10.19 0.48
C THR A 60 5.86 -9.27 0.42
N ILE A 61 4.92 -9.48 1.32
CA ILE A 61 3.76 -8.60 1.54
C ILE A 61 3.79 -8.03 2.95
N VAL A 62 3.37 -6.77 3.07
CA VAL A 62 3.24 -6.08 4.36
C VAL A 62 1.81 -5.57 4.49
N PHE A 63 1.20 -5.78 5.64
CA PHE A 63 -0.18 -5.38 5.86
C PHE A 63 -0.45 -4.93 7.30
N GLN A 64 -1.50 -4.14 7.43
CA GLN A 64 -2.04 -3.71 8.72
C GLN A 64 -3.41 -4.36 8.94
N PRO A 65 -3.67 -4.97 10.10
CA PRO A 65 -4.98 -5.49 10.48
C PRO A 65 -5.97 -4.34 10.72
N VAL A 66 -6.80 -4.04 9.72
CA VAL A 66 -7.82 -2.97 9.79
C VAL A 66 -9.25 -3.49 9.75
N GLY A 67 -9.45 -4.74 9.33
CA GLY A 67 -10.75 -5.40 9.21
C GLY A 67 -10.71 -6.85 9.66
N ALA A 68 -11.85 -7.52 9.65
CA ALA A 68 -11.97 -8.90 10.12
C ALA A 68 -11.01 -9.86 9.41
N SER A 69 -10.87 -9.74 8.09
CA SER A 69 -10.02 -10.62 7.29
C SER A 69 -8.54 -10.41 7.57
N THR A 70 -8.06 -9.17 7.62
CA THR A 70 -6.66 -8.88 7.96
C THR A 70 -6.34 -9.17 9.43
N THR A 71 -7.33 -9.09 10.32
CA THR A 71 -7.20 -9.55 11.71
C THR A 71 -7.03 -11.07 11.81
N LYS A 72 -7.73 -11.84 10.98
CA LYS A 72 -7.48 -13.29 10.89
C LYS A 72 -6.13 -13.59 10.23
N MET A 73 -5.76 -12.82 9.21
CA MET A 73 -4.52 -13.02 8.47
C MET A 73 -3.28 -12.89 9.35
N LYS A 74 -3.27 -11.98 10.33
CA LYS A 74 -2.14 -11.82 11.26
C LYS A 74 -1.87 -13.06 12.15
N GLU A 75 -2.84 -13.96 12.28
CA GLU A 75 -2.68 -15.19 13.07
C GLU A 75 -1.99 -16.31 12.27
N LEU A 76 -1.86 -16.15 10.94
CA LEU A 76 -1.14 -17.09 10.08
C LEU A 76 0.36 -17.06 10.38
N LYS A 77 0.99 -18.21 10.29
CA LYS A 77 2.41 -18.44 10.64
C LYS A 77 3.18 -19.05 9.47
N ALA A 78 4.48 -19.07 9.58
CA ALA A 78 5.33 -19.86 8.69
C ALA A 78 4.88 -21.32 8.69
N GLY A 79 4.65 -21.87 7.49
CA GLY A 79 4.09 -23.20 7.27
C GLY A 79 2.61 -23.21 6.92
N ASP A 80 1.85 -22.15 7.23
CA ASP A 80 0.47 -21.97 6.77
C ASP A 80 0.41 -21.60 5.29
N TYR A 81 -0.80 -21.50 4.74
CA TYR A 81 -1.01 -21.28 3.31
C TYR A 81 -2.10 -20.25 3.06
N PHE A 82 -1.89 -19.42 2.03
CA PHE A 82 -2.99 -18.76 1.35
C PHE A 82 -3.62 -19.72 0.34
N ARG A 83 -4.95 -19.68 0.23
CA ARG A 83 -5.68 -20.42 -0.80
C ARG A 83 -5.37 -19.90 -2.18
N ASP A 84 -5.51 -18.58 -2.37
CA ASP A 84 -5.20 -17.90 -3.61
C ASP A 84 -4.21 -16.75 -3.37
N PHE A 85 -3.32 -16.58 -4.35
CA PHE A 85 -2.34 -15.51 -4.41
C PHE A 85 -2.20 -15.10 -5.87
N THR A 86 -3.09 -14.17 -6.26
CA THR A 86 -3.26 -13.79 -7.67
C THR A 86 -2.41 -12.56 -7.98
N GLY A 87 -1.58 -12.65 -8.98
CA GLY A 87 -0.71 -11.56 -9.42
C GLY A 87 0.38 -12.01 -10.40
N PRO A 88 1.29 -11.09 -10.79
CA PRO A 88 1.21 -9.66 -10.47
C PRO A 88 0.01 -8.99 -11.12
N LEU A 89 -0.56 -7.98 -10.46
CA LEU A 89 -1.69 -7.18 -10.90
C LEU A 89 -1.32 -5.71 -10.91
N GLY A 90 -2.05 -4.92 -11.68
CA GLY A 90 -1.76 -3.51 -11.91
C GLY A 90 -0.58 -3.31 -12.86
N ASN A 91 -0.36 -2.06 -13.24
CA ASN A 91 0.78 -1.66 -14.03
C ASN A 91 2.02 -1.55 -13.14
N ALA A 92 3.19 -1.77 -13.70
CA ALA A 92 4.44 -1.42 -13.05
C ALA A 92 4.53 0.10 -12.87
N SER A 93 5.37 0.56 -11.95
CA SER A 93 5.67 1.99 -11.84
C SER A 93 6.28 2.51 -13.15
N GLU A 94 5.87 3.69 -13.58
CA GLU A 94 6.43 4.32 -14.79
C GLU A 94 7.95 4.47 -14.71
N LEU A 95 8.51 4.58 -13.50
CA LEU A 95 9.95 4.66 -13.28
C LEU A 95 10.72 3.47 -13.85
N VAL A 96 10.14 2.26 -13.82
CA VAL A 96 10.84 1.06 -14.33
C VAL A 96 10.79 0.94 -15.86
N GLU A 97 9.96 1.74 -16.51
CA GLU A 97 9.84 1.81 -17.96
C GLU A 97 10.66 2.95 -18.57
N GLU A 98 11.12 3.91 -17.75
CA GLU A 98 11.94 5.02 -18.21
C GLU A 98 13.38 4.59 -18.52
N ASP A 99 14.02 5.35 -19.39
CA ASP A 99 15.46 5.21 -19.68
C ASP A 99 16.29 5.50 -18.44
N ILE A 100 17.18 4.59 -18.06
CA ILE A 100 18.02 4.70 -16.84
C ILE A 100 18.91 5.95 -16.88
N GLU A 101 19.46 6.31 -18.03
CA GLU A 101 20.33 7.49 -18.16
C GLU A 101 19.53 8.80 -18.02
N GLU A 102 18.25 8.80 -18.36
CA GLU A 102 17.37 9.93 -18.08
C GLU A 102 16.96 9.96 -16.60
N LEU A 103 16.69 8.81 -15.99
CA LEU A 103 16.39 8.73 -14.54
C LEU A 103 17.56 9.23 -13.68
N LYS A 104 18.81 8.92 -14.04
CA LYS A 104 20.00 9.41 -13.34
C LYS A 104 20.14 10.93 -13.32
N LYS A 105 19.48 11.63 -14.20
CA LYS A 105 19.47 13.11 -14.25
C LYS A 105 18.39 13.72 -13.37
N LYS A 106 17.39 12.93 -12.96
CA LYS A 106 16.24 13.39 -12.17
C LYS A 106 16.55 13.42 -10.69
N GLN A 107 16.01 14.42 -10.01
CA GLN A 107 15.92 14.42 -8.56
C GLN A 107 14.54 13.86 -8.16
N ILE A 108 14.54 12.65 -7.63
CA ILE A 108 13.33 11.89 -7.33
C ILE A 108 13.07 11.93 -5.82
N LEU A 109 11.84 12.28 -5.44
CA LEU A 109 11.40 12.29 -4.05
C LEU A 109 10.31 11.26 -3.84
N PHE A 110 10.51 10.36 -2.89
CA PHE A 110 9.46 9.48 -2.37
C PHE A 110 8.92 10.01 -1.04
N VAL A 111 7.59 9.96 -0.89
CA VAL A 111 6.90 10.33 0.34
C VAL A 111 5.98 9.19 0.75
N GLY A 112 6.39 8.43 1.76
CA GLY A 112 5.63 7.31 2.32
C GLY A 112 4.98 7.65 3.66
N GLY A 113 3.82 7.06 3.95
CA GLY A 113 3.16 7.23 5.26
C GLY A 113 2.66 5.92 5.85
N GLY A 114 3.11 5.61 7.07
CA GLY A 114 2.75 4.39 7.78
C GLY A 114 3.10 3.13 6.98
N VAL A 115 2.11 2.25 6.74
CA VAL A 115 2.29 1.04 5.92
C VAL A 115 2.67 1.36 4.46
N GLY A 116 2.50 2.61 4.02
CA GLY A 116 2.94 3.09 2.70
C GLY A 116 4.46 3.05 2.48
N ALA A 117 5.27 2.86 3.51
CA ALA A 117 6.69 2.56 3.37
C ALA A 117 6.93 1.24 2.60
N ALA A 118 6.05 0.26 2.76
CA ALA A 118 6.16 -1.03 2.10
C ALA A 118 6.09 -0.95 0.56
N PRO A 119 5.14 -0.26 -0.07
CA PRO A 119 5.13 -0.06 -1.52
C PRO A 119 6.18 0.95 -2.04
N VAL A 120 6.74 1.81 -1.19
CA VAL A 120 7.87 2.68 -1.56
C VAL A 120 9.15 1.85 -1.72
N TYR A 121 9.39 0.92 -0.83
CA TYR A 121 10.65 0.16 -0.76
C TYR A 121 11.07 -0.51 -2.09
N PRO A 122 10.23 -1.29 -2.77
CA PRO A 122 10.64 -1.97 -4.00
C PRO A 122 11.00 -1.00 -5.13
N GLN A 123 10.38 0.17 -5.17
CA GLN A 123 10.67 1.18 -6.18
C GLN A 123 12.04 1.84 -5.92
N VAL A 124 12.30 2.24 -4.68
CA VAL A 124 13.58 2.84 -4.28
C VAL A 124 14.71 1.82 -4.41
N LYS A 125 14.49 0.57 -4.00
CA LYS A 125 15.44 -0.54 -4.17
C LYS A 125 15.81 -0.74 -5.64
N TRP A 126 14.80 -0.78 -6.53
CA TRP A 126 15.02 -0.93 -7.95
C TRP A 126 15.85 0.23 -8.53
N LEU A 127 15.54 1.48 -8.16
CA LEU A 127 16.33 2.64 -8.58
C LEU A 127 17.78 2.52 -8.13
N HIS A 128 18.00 2.20 -6.85
CA HIS A 128 19.34 2.00 -6.28
C HIS A 128 20.13 0.92 -7.02
N GLU A 129 19.52 -0.23 -7.30
CA GLU A 129 20.15 -1.33 -8.06
C GLU A 129 20.56 -0.92 -9.48
N HIS A 130 19.90 0.13 -10.04
CA HIS A 130 20.24 0.70 -11.35
C HIS A 130 21.10 1.97 -11.27
N GLY A 131 21.60 2.31 -10.08
CA GLY A 131 22.49 3.44 -9.86
C GLY A 131 21.79 4.79 -9.93
N VAL A 132 20.53 4.83 -9.55
CA VAL A 132 19.70 6.04 -9.41
C VAL A 132 19.43 6.28 -7.94
N ASP A 133 19.85 7.43 -7.41
CA ASP A 133 19.57 7.82 -6.04
C ASP A 133 18.23 8.56 -5.96
N ALA A 134 17.48 8.29 -4.88
CA ALA A 134 16.23 8.98 -4.59
C ALA A 134 16.21 9.43 -3.13
N ASP A 135 15.64 10.59 -2.87
CA ASP A 135 15.33 11.06 -1.52
C ASP A 135 14.04 10.40 -1.03
N VAL A 136 14.02 9.96 0.22
CA VAL A 136 12.88 9.24 0.79
C VAL A 136 12.46 9.86 2.12
N ILE A 137 11.20 10.30 2.19
CA ILE A 137 10.54 10.73 3.43
C ILE A 137 9.58 9.64 3.85
N ILE A 138 9.74 9.10 5.07
CA ILE A 138 8.77 8.16 5.65
C ILE A 138 8.21 8.74 6.94
N GLY A 139 6.89 8.94 6.94
CA GLY A 139 6.16 9.47 8.09
C GLY A 139 5.41 8.41 8.86
N SER A 140 5.35 8.57 10.17
CA SER A 140 4.50 7.79 11.07
C SER A 140 4.03 8.64 12.25
N LYS A 141 3.12 8.10 13.06
CA LYS A 141 2.68 8.81 14.26
C LYS A 141 3.78 8.87 15.32
N THR A 142 4.50 7.79 15.52
CA THR A 142 5.55 7.63 16.52
C THR A 142 6.71 6.82 15.95
N LYS A 143 7.87 6.87 16.57
CA LYS A 143 9.05 6.07 16.20
C LYS A 143 8.74 4.57 16.07
N ASP A 144 7.99 4.01 17.02
CA ASP A 144 7.70 2.58 17.08
C ASP A 144 6.76 2.10 15.96
N MET A 145 6.22 3.03 15.16
CA MET A 145 5.38 2.74 14.00
C MET A 145 6.12 2.84 12.67
N LEU A 146 7.39 3.26 12.68
CA LEU A 146 8.24 3.23 11.49
C LEU A 146 8.59 1.77 11.13
N ILE A 147 8.56 1.45 9.86
CA ILE A 147 8.91 0.13 9.34
C ILE A 147 9.95 0.25 8.24
N LEU A 148 10.73 -0.82 8.03
CA LEU A 148 11.72 -0.94 6.97
C LEU A 148 12.78 0.20 6.99
N GLU A 149 13.07 0.75 8.16
CA GLU A 149 13.97 1.89 8.30
C GLU A 149 15.39 1.55 7.79
N LYS A 150 15.94 0.43 8.24
CA LYS A 150 17.30 0.00 7.85
C LYS A 150 17.37 -0.37 6.36
N GLU A 151 16.35 -1.05 5.88
CA GLU A 151 16.23 -1.44 4.48
C GLU A 151 16.13 -0.20 3.59
N MET A 152 15.34 0.78 4.02
CA MET A 152 15.15 2.04 3.29
C MET A 152 16.43 2.90 3.30
N GLU A 153 17.08 3.05 4.43
CA GLU A 153 18.36 3.76 4.55
C GLU A 153 19.44 3.16 3.63
N ALA A 154 19.43 1.84 3.48
CA ALA A 154 20.45 1.16 2.67
C ALA A 154 20.31 1.40 1.16
N VAL A 155 19.12 1.80 0.68
CA VAL A 155 18.81 1.95 -0.74
C VAL A 155 18.45 3.38 -1.14
N SER A 156 18.30 4.30 -0.17
CA SER A 156 18.00 5.71 -0.42
C SER A 156 19.26 6.54 -0.66
N GLY A 157 19.17 7.57 -1.48
CA GLY A 157 20.19 8.63 -1.53
C GLY A 157 20.23 9.40 -0.21
N ASN A 158 19.05 9.86 0.25
CA ASN A 158 18.88 10.41 1.59
C ASN A 158 17.57 9.87 2.19
N TYR A 159 17.59 9.50 3.47
CA TYR A 159 16.42 9.03 4.21
C TYR A 159 16.02 10.03 5.31
N TYR A 160 14.76 10.44 5.30
CA TYR A 160 14.20 11.43 6.21
C TYR A 160 13.01 10.84 6.97
N PRO A 161 13.23 10.24 8.15
CA PRO A 161 12.13 9.80 9.00
C PRO A 161 11.40 11.00 9.60
N CYS A 162 10.07 10.93 9.63
CA CYS A 162 9.21 11.94 10.24
C CYS A 162 8.28 11.27 11.27
N THR A 163 8.07 11.94 12.42
CA THR A 163 7.08 11.49 13.41
C THR A 163 6.21 12.63 13.85
N ASP A 164 4.88 12.38 13.86
CA ASP A 164 3.90 13.42 14.22
C ASP A 164 4.12 13.93 15.65
N ASP A 165 4.56 13.06 16.57
CA ASP A 165 4.82 13.37 17.97
C ASP A 165 6.25 13.88 18.24
N GLY A 166 7.11 13.93 17.22
CA GLY A 166 8.51 14.33 17.34
C GLY A 166 9.41 13.35 18.08
N SER A 167 8.99 12.10 18.25
CA SER A 167 9.78 11.07 18.97
C SER A 167 11.02 10.62 18.20
N TYR A 168 11.08 10.89 16.87
CA TYR A 168 12.22 10.56 16.04
C TYR A 168 12.23 11.30 14.70
N GLY A 169 13.41 11.67 14.20
CA GLY A 169 13.60 12.36 12.93
C GLY A 169 13.00 13.76 12.93
N HIS A 170 12.39 14.15 11.82
CA HIS A 170 11.66 15.40 11.71
C HIS A 170 10.37 15.36 12.54
N ALA A 171 10.17 16.37 13.39
CA ALA A 171 8.97 16.51 14.22
C ALA A 171 7.85 17.19 13.40
N GLY A 172 6.89 16.40 12.94
CA GLY A 172 5.76 16.90 12.17
C GLY A 172 5.36 15.97 11.01
N MET A 173 4.47 16.49 10.16
CA MET A 173 3.94 15.76 9.02
C MET A 173 4.97 15.67 7.87
N VAL A 174 4.81 14.68 7.01
CA VAL A 174 5.65 14.54 5.79
C VAL A 174 5.64 15.78 4.90
N THR A 175 4.52 16.51 4.86
CA THR A 175 4.40 17.75 4.10
C THR A 175 5.32 18.86 4.61
N THR A 176 5.49 18.98 5.92
CA THR A 176 6.41 19.98 6.51
C THR A 176 7.88 19.64 6.19
N MET A 177 8.20 18.34 6.12
CA MET A 177 9.54 17.92 5.69
C MET A 177 9.79 18.22 4.21
N VAL A 178 8.79 18.01 3.33
CA VAL A 178 8.90 18.42 1.91
C VAL A 178 9.13 19.92 1.79
N GLU A 179 8.38 20.75 2.53
CA GLU A 179 8.57 22.21 2.55
C GLU A 179 9.99 22.57 3.00
N GLU A 180 10.46 21.98 4.09
CA GLU A 180 11.80 22.22 4.61
C GLU A 180 12.92 21.86 3.62
N LEU A 181 12.78 20.72 2.90
CA LEU A 181 13.75 20.32 1.89
C LEU A 181 13.79 21.31 0.71
N VAL A 182 12.62 21.77 0.25
CA VAL A 182 12.55 22.75 -0.83
C VAL A 182 13.07 24.11 -0.38
N GLU A 183 12.78 24.56 0.85
CA GLU A 183 13.32 25.80 1.43
C GLU A 183 14.85 25.76 1.58
N LYS A 184 15.44 24.59 1.83
CA LYS A 184 16.89 24.37 1.83
C LYS A 184 17.52 24.39 0.44
N GLY A 185 16.71 24.51 -0.61
CA GLY A 185 17.17 24.65 -1.99
C GLY A 185 17.14 23.34 -2.81
N ASN A 186 16.61 22.24 -2.25
CA ASN A 186 16.43 21.01 -3.01
C ASN A 186 15.36 21.22 -4.09
N LYS A 187 15.62 20.67 -5.27
CA LYS A 187 14.68 20.71 -6.40
C LYS A 187 14.35 19.28 -6.78
N TYR A 188 13.08 18.99 -6.96
CA TYR A 188 12.63 17.65 -7.33
C TYR A 188 11.92 17.72 -8.69
N ASP A 189 12.27 16.81 -9.58
CA ASP A 189 11.67 16.67 -10.90
C ASP A 189 10.37 15.85 -10.84
N VAL A 190 10.27 14.96 -9.86
CA VAL A 190 9.08 14.14 -9.58
C VAL A 190 9.00 13.78 -8.11
N CYS A 191 7.77 13.73 -7.59
CA CYS A 191 7.43 13.22 -6.28
C CYS A 191 6.52 12.00 -6.42
N ILE A 192 6.84 10.90 -5.73
CA ILE A 192 5.98 9.71 -5.65
C ILE A 192 5.43 9.63 -4.23
N ALA A 193 4.11 9.76 -4.05
CA ALA A 193 3.48 9.76 -2.74
C ALA A 193 2.61 8.51 -2.55
N ILE A 194 2.88 7.75 -1.48
CA ILE A 194 2.21 6.47 -1.20
C ILE A 194 1.84 6.38 0.28
N GLY A 195 0.55 6.26 0.57
CA GLY A 195 0.07 6.17 1.95
C GLY A 195 -1.44 6.25 2.05
N THR A 196 -1.95 6.84 3.12
CA THR A 196 -3.39 7.09 3.22
C THR A 196 -3.83 8.12 2.19
N MET A 197 -5.06 7.99 1.66
CA MET A 197 -5.58 8.94 0.66
C MET A 197 -5.53 10.38 1.15
N ILE A 198 -5.75 10.61 2.45
CA ILE A 198 -5.69 11.97 3.02
C ILE A 198 -4.26 12.52 2.99
N MET A 199 -3.25 11.71 3.30
CA MET A 199 -1.85 12.12 3.22
C MET A 199 -1.47 12.45 1.77
N MET A 200 -1.77 11.56 0.84
CA MET A 200 -1.50 11.76 -0.59
C MET A 200 -2.17 13.04 -1.11
N LYS A 201 -3.42 13.29 -0.73
CA LYS A 201 -4.13 14.54 -1.06
C LYS A 201 -3.35 15.78 -0.61
N PHE A 202 -2.88 15.82 0.65
CA PHE A 202 -2.15 16.98 1.17
C PHE A 202 -0.77 17.12 0.54
N VAL A 203 -0.07 16.03 0.27
CA VAL A 203 1.18 16.06 -0.48
C VAL A 203 0.94 16.63 -1.88
N CYS A 204 -0.08 16.18 -2.61
CA CYS A 204 -0.42 16.71 -3.94
C CYS A 204 -0.81 18.20 -3.91
N LEU A 205 -1.54 18.65 -2.91
CA LEU A 205 -1.87 20.06 -2.74
C LEU A 205 -0.62 20.93 -2.54
N LEU A 206 0.35 20.42 -1.77
CA LEU A 206 1.63 21.10 -1.54
C LEU A 206 2.50 21.09 -2.79
N THR A 207 2.75 19.92 -3.38
CA THR A 207 3.63 19.77 -4.54
C THR A 207 3.11 20.53 -5.76
N LYS A 208 1.78 20.66 -5.90
CA LYS A 208 1.16 21.50 -6.93
C LYS A 208 1.53 22.97 -6.76
N LYS A 209 1.57 23.50 -5.52
CA LYS A 209 2.02 24.87 -5.24
C LYS A 209 3.52 25.03 -5.49
N LEU A 210 4.29 24.00 -5.24
CA LEU A 210 5.74 23.99 -5.45
C LEU A 210 6.14 23.71 -6.90
N GLY A 211 5.18 23.36 -7.77
CA GLY A 211 5.43 23.02 -9.17
C GLY A 211 6.14 21.69 -9.38
N ILE A 212 6.01 20.75 -8.43
CA ILE A 212 6.63 19.42 -8.50
C ILE A 212 5.59 18.43 -9.04
N PRO A 213 5.78 17.83 -10.24
CA PRO A 213 4.96 16.74 -10.74
C PRO A 213 4.86 15.61 -9.70
N THR A 214 3.66 15.08 -9.47
CA THR A 214 3.45 14.11 -8.40
C THR A 214 2.63 12.92 -8.85
N VAL A 215 3.19 11.73 -8.67
CA VAL A 215 2.53 10.45 -8.87
C VAL A 215 2.03 9.93 -7.51
N VAL A 216 0.85 9.36 -7.49
CA VAL A 216 0.27 8.72 -6.29
C VAL A 216 -0.10 7.27 -6.56
N SER A 217 0.23 6.37 -5.65
CA SER A 217 -0.24 4.99 -5.72
C SER A 217 -1.55 4.85 -4.97
N MET A 218 -2.65 4.75 -5.73
CA MET A 218 -4.00 4.75 -5.19
C MET A 218 -4.41 3.39 -4.63
N ASN A 219 -5.07 3.42 -3.48
CA ASN A 219 -5.50 2.25 -2.72
C ASN A 219 -7.03 2.21 -2.48
N PRO A 220 -7.86 2.30 -3.54
CA PRO A 220 -9.31 2.15 -3.40
C PRO A 220 -9.67 0.71 -3.05
N ILE A 221 -10.96 0.49 -2.72
CA ILE A 221 -11.50 -0.86 -2.57
C ILE A 221 -11.32 -1.62 -3.88
N MET A 222 -10.72 -2.81 -3.82
CA MET A 222 -10.56 -3.72 -4.95
C MET A 222 -11.16 -5.08 -4.58
N VAL A 223 -11.85 -5.72 -5.53
CA VAL A 223 -12.47 -7.04 -5.33
C VAL A 223 -11.86 -8.07 -6.27
N ASP A 224 -12.00 -7.89 -7.59
CA ASP A 224 -11.48 -8.87 -8.54
C ASP A 224 -10.04 -8.59 -9.02
N GLY A 225 -9.65 -7.32 -9.14
CA GLY A 225 -8.30 -6.91 -9.56
C GLY A 225 -8.03 -6.97 -11.06
N THR A 226 -9.05 -7.24 -11.89
CA THR A 226 -8.92 -7.43 -13.35
C THR A 226 -9.76 -6.47 -14.18
N GLY A 227 -10.31 -5.42 -13.56
CA GLY A 227 -11.11 -4.38 -14.22
C GLY A 227 -12.59 -4.71 -14.42
N MET A 228 -13.05 -5.89 -14.01
CA MET A 228 -14.42 -6.32 -14.30
C MET A 228 -15.48 -5.77 -13.33
N CYS A 229 -15.17 -5.71 -12.03
CA CYS A 229 -16.16 -5.38 -11.01
C CYS A 229 -16.40 -3.87 -10.82
N GLY A 230 -15.49 -3.00 -11.26
CA GLY A 230 -15.59 -1.54 -11.13
C GLY A 230 -15.50 -0.99 -9.69
N ALA A 231 -15.15 -1.81 -8.69
CA ALA A 231 -15.05 -1.37 -7.30
C ALA A 231 -13.96 -0.31 -7.11
N CYS A 232 -12.83 -0.45 -7.80
CA CYS A 232 -11.66 0.43 -7.72
C CYS A 232 -11.74 1.68 -8.62
N ARG A 233 -12.93 2.04 -9.08
CA ARG A 233 -13.13 3.20 -9.96
C ARG A 233 -12.70 4.50 -9.30
N LEU A 234 -11.97 5.33 -10.05
CA LEU A 234 -11.48 6.66 -9.70
C LEU A 234 -11.80 7.66 -10.83
N HIS A 235 -11.95 8.94 -10.48
CA HIS A 235 -11.85 10.02 -11.45
C HIS A 235 -10.44 10.61 -11.43
N VAL A 236 -9.80 10.64 -12.59
CA VAL A 236 -8.47 11.23 -12.82
C VAL A 236 -8.62 12.25 -13.97
N GLY A 237 -8.57 13.53 -13.64
CA GLY A 237 -9.01 14.57 -14.58
C GLY A 237 -10.49 14.37 -14.96
N ASP A 238 -10.75 14.36 -16.27
CA ASP A 238 -12.08 14.16 -16.82
C ASP A 238 -12.39 12.68 -17.15
N GLU A 239 -11.48 11.76 -16.82
CA GLU A 239 -11.59 10.34 -17.15
C GLU A 239 -11.94 9.47 -15.94
N ILE A 240 -12.67 8.39 -16.22
CA ILE A 240 -12.89 7.32 -15.26
C ILE A 240 -11.79 6.27 -15.48
N LYS A 241 -11.04 5.98 -14.43
CA LYS A 241 -9.99 4.95 -14.40
C LYS A 241 -10.31 3.85 -13.38
N PHE A 242 -9.77 2.68 -13.60
CA PHE A 242 -9.85 1.55 -12.68
C PHE A 242 -8.47 1.24 -12.12
N ALA A 243 -8.23 1.52 -10.83
CA ALA A 243 -6.91 1.43 -10.24
C ALA A 243 -6.24 0.05 -10.40
N CYS A 244 -7.00 -1.02 -10.56
CA CYS A 244 -6.44 -2.36 -10.70
C CYS A 244 -5.90 -2.69 -12.11
N VAL A 245 -6.26 -1.92 -13.15
CA VAL A 245 -5.84 -2.17 -14.54
C VAL A 245 -5.26 -0.94 -15.24
N ASP A 246 -5.69 0.28 -14.84
CA ASP A 246 -5.15 1.53 -15.39
C ASP A 246 -4.06 2.13 -14.49
N GLY A 247 -3.91 1.62 -13.25
CA GLY A 247 -2.97 2.04 -12.22
C GLY A 247 -2.24 0.84 -11.60
N PRO A 248 -1.86 0.93 -10.33
CA PRO A 248 -2.39 1.79 -9.26
C PRO A 248 -1.85 3.22 -9.23
N GLU A 249 -0.83 3.55 -10.02
CA GLU A 249 -0.21 4.86 -10.04
C GLU A 249 -0.92 5.82 -11.01
N PHE A 250 -1.08 7.07 -10.59
CA PHE A 250 -1.76 8.13 -11.35
C PHE A 250 -1.14 9.49 -11.07
N ASP A 251 -1.31 10.45 -11.99
CA ASP A 251 -1.03 11.86 -11.72
C ASP A 251 -1.87 12.35 -10.53
N GLY A 252 -1.19 12.58 -9.41
CA GLY A 252 -1.83 12.97 -8.15
C GLY A 252 -2.51 14.33 -8.21
N HIS A 253 -2.11 15.21 -9.13
CA HIS A 253 -2.73 16.51 -9.31
C HIS A 253 -4.07 16.45 -10.07
N LEU A 254 -4.38 15.30 -10.68
CA LEU A 254 -5.61 15.05 -11.41
C LEU A 254 -6.58 14.12 -10.66
N VAL A 255 -6.14 13.40 -9.64
CA VAL A 255 -6.99 12.49 -8.85
C VAL A 255 -8.04 13.24 -8.04
N ASN A 256 -9.30 12.81 -8.15
CA ASN A 256 -10.38 13.27 -7.27
C ASN A 256 -10.36 12.51 -5.93
N PHE A 257 -9.52 12.97 -5.00
CA PHE A 257 -9.37 12.35 -3.68
C PHE A 257 -10.65 12.38 -2.84
N ASP A 258 -11.47 13.43 -2.96
CA ASP A 258 -12.70 13.54 -2.15
C ASP A 258 -13.72 12.47 -2.52
N GLU A 259 -13.87 12.20 -3.82
CA GLU A 259 -14.71 11.10 -4.28
C GLU A 259 -14.10 9.73 -3.90
N ALA A 260 -12.79 9.56 -4.08
CA ALA A 260 -12.10 8.32 -3.75
C ALA A 260 -12.26 7.97 -2.26
N MET A 261 -12.05 8.93 -1.36
CA MET A 261 -12.26 8.76 0.09
C MET A 261 -13.73 8.46 0.43
N LYS A 262 -14.69 9.09 -0.25
CA LYS A 262 -16.12 8.80 -0.06
C LYS A 262 -16.43 7.37 -0.50
N ARG A 263 -15.85 6.91 -1.60
CA ARG A 263 -16.03 5.53 -2.08
C ARG A 263 -15.42 4.48 -1.14
N GLN A 264 -14.37 4.77 -0.43
CA GLN A 264 -13.81 3.86 0.60
C GLN A 264 -14.79 3.57 1.75
N GLN A 265 -15.87 4.36 1.90
CA GLN A 265 -16.88 4.13 2.94
C GLN A 265 -18.01 3.17 2.51
N MET A 266 -18.01 2.69 1.25
CA MET A 266 -19.14 1.92 0.69
C MET A 266 -19.52 0.67 1.49
N TYR A 267 -18.54 -0.03 2.06
CA TYR A 267 -18.76 -1.30 2.78
C TYR A 267 -18.56 -1.20 4.28
N LYS A 268 -18.45 0.01 4.84
CA LYS A 268 -18.14 0.22 6.26
C LYS A 268 -19.11 -0.47 7.22
N THR A 269 -20.39 -0.53 6.87
CA THR A 269 -21.40 -1.24 7.68
C THR A 269 -21.17 -2.76 7.67
N GLN A 270 -20.86 -3.33 6.51
CA GLN A 270 -20.57 -4.76 6.35
C GLN A 270 -19.27 -5.13 7.06
N GLU A 271 -18.23 -4.31 6.92
CA GLU A 271 -16.95 -4.46 7.62
C GLU A 271 -17.13 -4.42 9.14
N GLY A 272 -17.91 -3.46 9.65
CA GLY A 272 -18.24 -3.36 11.07
C GLY A 272 -18.98 -4.60 11.60
N ARG A 273 -19.95 -5.12 10.85
CA ARG A 273 -20.66 -6.37 11.20
C ARG A 273 -19.73 -7.58 11.19
N ALA A 274 -18.84 -7.68 10.19
CA ALA A 274 -17.86 -8.76 10.12
C ALA A 274 -16.88 -8.72 11.31
N MET A 275 -16.47 -7.52 11.73
CA MET A 275 -15.60 -7.34 12.89
C MET A 275 -16.30 -7.71 14.20
N LEU A 276 -17.54 -7.28 14.40
CA LEU A 276 -18.35 -7.66 15.56
C LEU A 276 -18.52 -9.19 15.64
N LYS A 277 -18.85 -9.82 14.52
CA LYS A 277 -18.96 -11.29 14.46
C LYS A 277 -17.63 -12.00 14.81
N LEU A 278 -16.49 -11.43 14.44
CA LEU A 278 -15.18 -11.95 14.80
C LEU A 278 -14.89 -11.82 16.30
N GLN A 279 -15.31 -10.71 16.93
CA GLN A 279 -15.05 -10.42 18.34
C GLN A 279 -15.98 -11.19 19.29
N GLU A 280 -17.26 -11.30 18.95
CA GLU A 280 -18.32 -11.84 19.80
C GLU A 280 -18.63 -13.32 19.50
N GLY A 281 -18.07 -13.86 18.40
CA GLY A 281 -18.48 -15.12 17.83
C GLY A 281 -19.80 -15.03 17.07
N ASP A 282 -20.27 -16.15 16.54
CA ASP A 282 -21.56 -16.21 15.84
C ASP A 282 -22.70 -16.28 16.86
N THR A 283 -23.07 -15.12 17.44
CA THR A 283 -24.15 -15.00 18.43
C THR A 283 -25.55 -15.23 17.87
N HIS A 284 -25.69 -15.46 16.56
CA HIS A 284 -26.96 -15.84 15.94
C HIS A 284 -27.31 -17.31 16.17
N HIS A 285 -27.47 -17.71 17.44
CA HIS A 285 -28.40 -18.76 17.84
C HIS A 285 -29.82 -18.15 18.03
N GLY A 286 -30.20 -17.24 17.19
CA GLY A 286 -31.53 -16.68 17.15
C GLY A 286 -32.39 -17.47 16.19
N GLY A 287 -32.66 -18.70 16.51
CA GLY A 287 -33.86 -19.36 16.10
C GLY A 287 -35.05 -18.69 16.80
N CYS A 288 -35.70 -17.75 16.17
CA CYS A 288 -37.12 -17.51 16.45
C CYS A 288 -37.89 -18.70 15.88
N GLY A 289 -37.72 -19.84 16.52
CA GLY A 289 -38.42 -21.08 16.23
C GLY A 289 -39.48 -21.36 17.30
N GLN A 290 -40.41 -20.41 17.52
CA GLN A 290 -41.63 -20.66 18.24
C GLN A 290 -42.68 -19.59 17.93
N CYS A 291 -43.17 -19.63 16.69
CA CYS A 291 -44.58 -19.30 16.45
C CYS A 291 -45.25 -20.59 15.99
N GLY A 292 -45.34 -21.52 16.89
CA GLY A 292 -46.32 -22.61 16.79
C GLY A 292 -47.66 -22.02 17.13
N GLY A 293 -48.46 -21.70 16.11
CA GLY A 293 -49.90 -21.53 16.25
C GLY A 293 -50.52 -22.90 16.30
N ASP A 294 -51.10 -23.25 17.45
CA ASP A 294 -52.18 -24.25 17.53
C ASP A 294 -53.36 -23.75 16.71
N GLU A 295 -53.84 -24.56 15.81
CA GLU A 295 -55.16 -25.09 15.47
C GLU A 295 -55.21 -25.55 14.03
#